data_b6ef36b3c75fc2f9fc7e9910270bb7be
#
_entry.id   b6ef36b3c75fc2f9fc7e9910270bb7be
#
_cell.length_a   1.000
_cell.length_b   1.000
_cell.length_c   1.000
_cell.angle_alpha   90.00
_cell.angle_beta   90.00
_cell.angle_gamma   90.00
#
_symmetry.space_group_name_H-M   'P 1'
#
loop_
_entity.id
_entity.type
_entity.pdbx_description
1 polymer ?
#
loop_
_entity_poly.entity_id
_entity_poly.type
_entity_poly.pdbx_seq_one_letter_code
_entity_poly.pdbx_strand_id
1 'polypeptide(L)'
;MSAKNKLGSRLLSAYIDPRTRQLQRTWKETLRKVSGGAHVVSVFLQLDDPYSYLLSRYLPALAEHYDIELRIHLSEALGADYQPAPDMLAEYATADCARVALELGLPFLDKSSTPPVEHRRGLLAALALRAGEDDFVDVLLRFLEIYWRGDTEAAARRVQAGADGAAAAVIATAREELDRLGHYSSAMLHYGGEWYWGVDRLHYLTRRLDELGVARSDGGHPLLASINQVMHIDLPFSPPAAAQELPPLELFYSFRSPYSQLCLRRVYELADAFGLQLILRPVLPMAMRGMSVPKRKIGYIVRDAMREAETHGIPFGDCMDPLGEAVERCHAVFAYAQSEKRAREFLLHAAELIWGQAVDAATDQGMRKITAKTGLFWPEAKQAMDNDDWREEEAANQQLMLSLGSWGVPTICMGDYVVWGQDRIWLLARHIEELCDTGEGILV
;
A
#
# COMPACT_ATOMS: atom_id res chain seq x y z
N MET A 1 -4.55 -29.40 11.86
CA MET A 1 -4.06 -28.07 12.31
C MET A 1 -3.22 -28.22 13.55
N SER A 2 -1.95 -27.77 13.56
CA SER A 2 -1.14 -27.82 14.78
C SER A 2 -1.70 -26.83 15.82
N ALA A 3 -1.53 -27.13 17.11
CA ALA A 3 -1.97 -26.24 18.21
C ALA A 3 -1.28 -24.85 18.08
N LYS A 4 -0.05 -24.82 17.55
CA LYS A 4 0.73 -23.59 17.30
C LYS A 4 0.08 -22.69 16.25
N ASN A 5 -0.42 -23.26 15.15
CA ASN A 5 -1.08 -22.48 14.09
C ASN A 5 -2.41 -21.89 14.57
N LYS A 6 -3.17 -22.65 15.38
CA LYS A 6 -4.41 -22.12 16.00
C LYS A 6 -4.15 -20.95 16.93
N LEU A 7 -3.11 -21.04 17.75
CA LEU A 7 -2.74 -19.97 18.66
C LEU A 7 -2.27 -18.72 17.87
N GLY A 8 -1.42 -18.92 16.86
CA GLY A 8 -0.97 -17.82 15.99
C GLY A 8 -2.12 -17.10 15.30
N SER A 9 -3.08 -17.84 14.74
CA SER A 9 -4.30 -17.28 14.12
C SER A 9 -5.10 -16.45 15.11
N ARG A 10 -5.38 -16.98 16.32
CA ARG A 10 -6.13 -16.26 17.36
C ARG A 10 -5.43 -14.97 17.82
N LEU A 11 -4.10 -15.01 17.97
CA LEU A 11 -3.31 -13.83 18.34
C LEU A 11 -3.35 -12.77 17.23
N LEU A 12 -3.25 -13.21 15.98
CA LEU A 12 -3.34 -12.30 14.82
C LEU A 12 -4.73 -11.66 14.74
N SER A 13 -5.81 -12.46 14.84
CA SER A 13 -7.18 -11.95 14.81
C SER A 13 -7.44 -10.96 15.95
N ALA A 14 -6.98 -11.25 17.18
CA ALA A 14 -7.10 -10.32 18.31
C ALA A 14 -6.28 -9.02 18.11
N TYR A 15 -5.12 -9.11 17.46
CA TYR A 15 -4.26 -7.95 17.18
C TYR A 15 -4.86 -6.97 16.18
N ILE A 16 -5.63 -7.47 15.20
CA ILE A 16 -6.26 -6.67 14.14
C ILE A 16 -7.73 -6.34 14.42
N ASP A 17 -8.33 -6.90 15.47
CA ASP A 17 -9.74 -6.69 15.83
C ASP A 17 -10.07 -5.19 15.95
N PRO A 18 -11.10 -4.69 15.25
CA PRO A 18 -11.55 -3.31 15.34
C PRO A 18 -11.89 -2.85 16.75
N ARG A 19 -12.44 -3.75 17.58
CA ARG A 19 -12.74 -3.47 18.99
C ARG A 19 -11.47 -3.21 19.79
N THR A 20 -10.42 -4.00 19.57
CA THR A 20 -9.11 -3.80 20.19
C THR A 20 -8.53 -2.45 19.79
N ARG A 21 -8.63 -2.09 18.49
CA ARG A 21 -8.21 -0.77 18.00
C ARG A 21 -9.01 0.36 18.67
N GLN A 22 -10.33 0.24 18.77
CA GLN A 22 -11.17 1.26 19.41
C GLN A 22 -10.87 1.43 20.91
N LEU A 23 -10.61 0.34 21.63
CA LEU A 23 -10.15 0.41 23.02
C LEU A 23 -8.80 1.13 23.15
N GLN A 24 -7.87 0.83 22.27
CA GLN A 24 -6.57 1.53 22.23
C GLN A 24 -6.72 3.02 21.94
N ARG A 25 -7.61 3.41 21.02
CA ARG A 25 -7.93 4.81 20.72
C ARG A 25 -8.48 5.53 21.95
N THR A 26 -9.49 4.94 22.60
CA THR A 26 -10.11 5.50 23.80
C THR A 26 -9.09 5.66 24.93
N TRP A 27 -8.27 4.65 25.17
CA TRP A 27 -7.21 4.69 26.17
C TRP A 27 -6.18 5.79 25.93
N LYS A 28 -5.65 5.89 24.70
CA LYS A 28 -4.68 6.92 24.32
C LYS A 28 -5.27 8.33 24.44
N GLU A 29 -6.50 8.52 24.02
CA GLU A 29 -7.17 9.82 24.12
C GLU A 29 -7.45 10.21 25.59
N THR A 30 -7.84 9.24 26.41
CA THR A 30 -8.02 9.46 27.85
C THR A 30 -6.70 9.90 28.52
N LEU A 31 -5.59 9.20 28.20
CA LEU A 31 -4.27 9.57 28.71
C LEU A 31 -3.86 10.98 28.26
N ARG A 32 -4.07 11.32 26.98
CA ARG A 32 -3.80 12.66 26.47
C ARG A 32 -4.58 13.73 27.22
N LYS A 33 -5.89 13.54 27.40
CA LYS A 33 -6.74 14.47 28.15
C LYS A 33 -6.32 14.65 29.60
N VAL A 34 -6.01 13.56 30.29
CA VAL A 34 -5.56 13.59 31.68
C VAL A 34 -4.22 14.31 31.84
N SER A 35 -3.31 14.15 30.86
CA SER A 35 -2.01 14.85 30.88
C SER A 35 -2.07 16.29 30.35
N GLY A 36 -3.20 16.75 29.83
CA GLY A 36 -3.31 18.05 29.15
C GLY A 36 -2.45 18.15 27.87
N GLY A 37 -2.10 16.99 27.27
CA GLY A 37 -1.20 16.94 26.12
C GLY A 37 -1.86 17.42 24.82
N ALA A 38 -1.06 18.02 23.93
CA ALA A 38 -1.48 18.40 22.58
C ALA A 38 -1.80 17.17 21.71
N HIS A 39 -2.50 17.39 20.63
CA HIS A 39 -2.66 16.41 19.55
C HIS A 39 -1.40 16.39 18.69
N VAL A 40 -0.48 15.46 18.95
CA VAL A 40 0.80 15.36 18.24
C VAL A 40 0.69 14.37 17.09
N VAL A 41 0.97 14.84 15.87
CA VAL A 41 1.13 14.01 14.67
C VAL A 41 2.60 13.97 14.31
N SER A 42 3.25 12.81 14.51
CA SER A 42 4.64 12.60 14.06
C SER A 42 4.65 12.21 12.58
N VAL A 43 5.48 12.89 11.80
CA VAL A 43 5.58 12.71 10.33
C VAL A 43 7.00 12.28 10.01
N PHE A 44 7.16 11.14 9.35
CA PHE A 44 8.45 10.58 8.97
C PHE A 44 8.63 10.69 7.46
N LEU A 45 9.61 11.49 7.04
CA LEU A 45 9.83 11.80 5.62
C LEU A 45 11.28 11.51 5.22
N GLN A 46 11.45 11.13 3.97
CA GLN A 46 12.74 10.91 3.32
C GLN A 46 12.87 11.84 2.11
N LEU A 47 14.00 12.51 1.96
CA LEU A 47 14.19 13.54 0.94
C LEU A 47 14.03 13.00 -0.50
N ASP A 48 14.54 11.81 -0.74
CA ASP A 48 14.55 11.14 -2.05
C ASP A 48 13.41 10.11 -2.25
N ASP A 49 12.43 10.12 -1.36
CA ASP A 49 11.22 9.32 -1.48
C ASP A 49 10.09 10.14 -2.11
N PRO A 50 9.58 9.76 -3.32
CA PRO A 50 8.53 10.51 -4.00
C PRO A 50 7.21 10.53 -3.22
N TYR A 51 6.91 9.48 -2.44
CA TYR A 51 5.72 9.47 -1.58
C TYR A 51 5.84 10.47 -0.42
N SER A 52 7.05 10.66 0.11
CA SER A 52 7.35 11.71 1.09
C SER A 52 7.16 13.11 0.51
N TYR A 53 7.59 13.32 -0.74
CA TYR A 53 7.34 14.58 -1.46
C TYR A 53 5.83 14.83 -1.60
N LEU A 54 5.07 13.85 -2.08
CA LEU A 54 3.63 13.98 -2.28
C LEU A 54 2.90 14.26 -0.96
N LEU A 55 3.22 13.49 0.10
CA LEU A 55 2.64 13.68 1.43
C LEU A 55 2.95 15.07 2.01
N SER A 56 4.17 15.59 1.79
CA SER A 56 4.58 16.87 2.33
C SER A 56 3.70 18.04 1.85
N ARG A 57 3.11 17.92 0.66
CA ARG A 57 2.23 18.95 0.09
C ARG A 57 0.94 19.15 0.90
N TYR A 58 0.56 18.17 1.71
CA TYR A 58 -0.62 18.23 2.58
C TYR A 58 -0.34 18.74 4.00
N LEU A 59 0.93 18.85 4.41
CA LEU A 59 1.28 19.26 5.77
C LEU A 59 0.80 20.66 6.15
N PRO A 60 0.92 21.69 5.27
CA PRO A 60 0.37 23.00 5.56
C PRO A 60 -1.14 22.96 5.81
N ALA A 61 -1.88 22.24 4.96
CA ALA A 61 -3.32 22.11 5.07
C ALA A 61 -3.74 21.38 6.37
N LEU A 62 -2.98 20.40 6.80
CA LEU A 62 -3.20 19.72 8.10
C LEU A 62 -2.98 20.69 9.27
N ALA A 63 -1.89 21.46 9.25
CA ALA A 63 -1.56 22.40 10.31
C ALA A 63 -2.56 23.59 10.37
N GLU A 64 -3.05 24.03 9.22
CA GLU A 64 -4.04 25.10 9.12
C GLU A 64 -5.41 24.65 9.65
N HIS A 65 -5.86 23.47 9.21
CA HIS A 65 -7.21 23.00 9.48
C HIS A 65 -7.41 22.40 10.87
N TYR A 66 -6.38 21.73 11.41
CA TYR A 66 -6.47 21.01 12.69
C TYR A 66 -5.62 21.68 13.79
N ASP A 67 -6.11 21.61 15.01
CA ASP A 67 -5.36 22.01 16.22
C ASP A 67 -4.40 20.88 16.66
N ILE A 68 -3.35 20.71 15.87
CA ILE A 68 -2.33 19.67 16.04
C ILE A 68 -0.93 20.26 16.08
N GLU A 69 -0.03 19.53 16.72
CA GLU A 69 1.42 19.75 16.66
C GLU A 69 2.02 18.77 15.64
N LEU A 70 2.58 19.27 14.53
CA LEU A 70 3.32 18.46 13.57
C LEU A 70 4.78 18.31 14.04
N ARG A 71 5.20 17.06 14.30
CA ARG A 71 6.60 16.71 14.56
C ARG A 71 7.20 16.01 13.38
N ILE A 72 8.03 16.70 12.62
CA ILE A 72 8.63 16.18 11.39
C ILE A 72 9.98 15.54 11.71
N HIS A 73 10.12 14.29 11.31
CA HIS A 73 11.32 13.47 11.45
C HIS A 73 11.88 13.14 10.08
N LEU A 74 13.15 13.49 9.86
CA LEU A 74 13.85 13.19 8.61
C LEU A 74 14.51 11.81 8.73
N SER A 75 14.23 10.93 7.79
CA SER A 75 14.77 9.59 7.73
C SER A 75 15.62 9.38 6.47
N GLU A 76 16.47 8.40 6.51
CA GLU A 76 17.20 7.88 5.36
C GLU A 76 16.54 6.60 4.83
N ALA A 77 16.94 6.19 3.63
CA ALA A 77 16.49 4.95 3.03
C ALA A 77 16.73 3.74 3.93
N LEU A 78 15.78 2.84 3.93
CA LEU A 78 15.85 1.60 4.70
C LEU A 78 16.80 0.59 4.06
N GLY A 79 17.31 -0.31 4.89
CA GLY A 79 18.12 -1.42 4.42
C GLY A 79 17.32 -2.42 3.56
N ALA A 80 18.04 -3.25 2.81
CA ALA A 80 17.51 -4.24 1.87
C ALA A 80 16.48 -5.21 2.48
N ASP A 81 16.52 -5.46 3.80
CA ASP A 81 15.54 -6.31 4.48
C ASP A 81 14.09 -5.81 4.35
N TYR A 82 13.90 -4.51 4.23
CA TYR A 82 12.59 -3.90 4.06
C TYR A 82 12.27 -3.57 2.61
N GLN A 83 13.29 -3.37 1.78
CA GLN A 83 13.18 -3.02 0.36
C GLN A 83 13.96 -4.04 -0.50
N PRO A 84 13.38 -5.19 -0.80
CA PRO A 84 14.07 -6.28 -1.51
C PRO A 84 14.41 -5.95 -2.97
N ALA A 85 13.77 -4.94 -3.57
CA ALA A 85 14.01 -4.48 -4.94
C ALA A 85 14.06 -2.93 -4.97
N PRO A 86 15.11 -2.30 -4.41
CA PRO A 86 15.16 -0.85 -4.21
C PRO A 86 15.13 -0.06 -5.53
N ASP A 87 15.82 -0.52 -6.57
CA ASP A 87 15.87 0.16 -7.87
C ASP A 87 14.51 0.14 -8.57
N MET A 88 13.88 -1.04 -8.64
CA MET A 88 12.51 -1.18 -9.18
C MET A 88 11.51 -0.33 -8.39
N LEU A 89 11.65 -0.29 -7.05
CA LEU A 89 10.81 0.55 -6.21
C LEU A 89 10.97 2.03 -6.55
N ALA A 90 12.19 2.51 -6.74
CA ALA A 90 12.47 3.91 -7.03
C ALA A 90 11.86 4.34 -8.38
N GLU A 91 12.01 3.51 -9.40
CA GLU A 91 11.42 3.74 -10.72
C GLU A 91 9.89 3.74 -10.66
N TYR A 92 9.31 2.67 -10.09
CA TYR A 92 7.86 2.56 -9.93
C TYR A 92 7.29 3.72 -9.11
N ALA A 93 7.86 4.02 -7.94
CA ALA A 93 7.36 5.06 -7.04
C ALA A 93 7.36 6.45 -7.67
N THR A 94 8.36 6.76 -8.51
CA THR A 94 8.42 8.04 -9.24
C THR A 94 7.30 8.13 -10.26
N ALA A 95 7.09 7.09 -11.06
CA ALA A 95 6.01 7.05 -12.05
C ALA A 95 4.61 7.07 -11.41
N ASP A 96 4.42 6.30 -10.33
CA ASP A 96 3.17 6.23 -9.58
C ASP A 96 2.82 7.58 -8.95
N CYS A 97 3.78 8.23 -8.28
CA CYS A 97 3.57 9.55 -7.69
C CYS A 97 3.27 10.63 -8.74
N ALA A 98 3.88 10.57 -9.92
CA ALA A 98 3.57 11.50 -11.00
C ALA A 98 2.10 11.37 -11.45
N ARG A 99 1.62 10.14 -11.63
CA ARG A 99 0.21 9.86 -11.99
C ARG A 99 -0.75 10.33 -10.89
N VAL A 100 -0.47 9.97 -9.63
CA VAL A 100 -1.29 10.37 -8.48
C VAL A 100 -1.34 11.88 -8.32
N ALA A 101 -0.20 12.57 -8.47
CA ALA A 101 -0.13 14.02 -8.38
C ALA A 101 -0.94 14.71 -9.48
N LEU A 102 -0.90 14.19 -10.71
CA LEU A 102 -1.70 14.71 -11.83
C LEU A 102 -3.19 14.69 -11.49
N GLU A 103 -3.70 13.57 -11.03
CA GLU A 103 -5.10 13.39 -10.66
C GLU A 103 -5.52 14.26 -9.47
N LEU A 104 -4.61 14.48 -8.52
CA LEU A 104 -4.84 15.35 -7.37
C LEU A 104 -4.65 16.85 -7.67
N GLY A 105 -4.26 17.21 -8.90
CA GLY A 105 -3.97 18.59 -9.27
C GLY A 105 -2.75 19.16 -8.54
N LEU A 106 -1.81 18.31 -8.10
CA LEU A 106 -0.61 18.72 -7.40
C LEU A 106 0.57 18.85 -8.36
N PRO A 107 1.46 19.82 -8.15
CA PRO A 107 2.69 19.89 -8.90
C PRO A 107 3.56 18.68 -8.52
N PHE A 108 3.84 17.82 -9.48
CA PHE A 108 4.87 16.80 -9.38
C PHE A 108 5.93 17.07 -10.44
N LEU A 109 7.16 17.11 -9.99
CA LEU A 109 8.25 17.49 -10.85
C LEU A 109 8.87 16.23 -11.42
N ASP A 110 8.69 16.06 -12.73
CA ASP A 110 9.33 14.98 -13.47
C ASP A 110 10.85 15.08 -13.33
N LYS A 111 11.44 13.98 -12.95
CA LYS A 111 12.89 13.85 -12.86
C LYS A 111 13.45 13.36 -14.18
N SER A 112 13.85 14.26 -14.99
CA SER A 112 14.79 13.91 -16.07
C SER A 112 16.21 13.61 -15.54
N SER A 113 16.53 14.04 -14.31
CA SER A 113 17.82 13.76 -13.67
C SER A 113 17.67 13.63 -12.13
N THR A 114 18.16 12.52 -11.58
CA THR A 114 18.34 12.38 -10.12
C THR A 114 19.53 13.24 -9.69
N PRO A 115 19.41 14.13 -8.69
CA PRO A 115 20.56 14.87 -8.17
C PRO A 115 21.66 13.92 -7.70
N PRO A 116 22.94 14.28 -7.85
CA PRO A 116 24.06 13.49 -7.35
C PRO A 116 23.89 13.13 -5.88
N VAL A 117 24.39 11.96 -5.48
CA VAL A 117 24.25 11.43 -4.09
C VAL A 117 24.84 12.40 -3.06
N GLU A 118 25.95 13.05 -3.38
CA GLU A 118 26.59 14.08 -2.54
C GLU A 118 25.66 15.29 -2.32
N HIS A 119 24.91 15.72 -3.32
CA HIS A 119 23.94 16.82 -3.19
C HIS A 119 22.78 16.39 -2.29
N ARG A 120 22.29 15.15 -2.41
CA ARG A 120 21.26 14.60 -1.51
C ARG A 120 21.72 14.64 -0.07
N ARG A 121 22.94 14.16 0.22
CA ARG A 121 23.51 14.14 1.57
C ARG A 121 23.64 15.56 2.14
N GLY A 122 24.18 16.47 1.34
CA GLY A 122 24.34 17.86 1.77
C GLY A 122 23.02 18.58 2.00
N LEU A 123 22.02 18.36 1.13
CA LEU A 123 20.67 18.92 1.33
C LEU A 123 20.00 18.34 2.57
N LEU A 124 20.11 17.03 2.79
CA LEU A 124 19.54 16.37 3.97
C LEU A 124 20.20 16.90 5.25
N ALA A 125 21.53 17.09 5.24
CA ALA A 125 22.24 17.64 6.36
C ALA A 125 21.83 19.10 6.65
N ALA A 126 21.74 19.94 5.64
CA ALA A 126 21.29 21.32 5.77
C ALA A 126 19.85 21.43 6.27
N LEU A 127 18.96 20.56 5.77
CA LEU A 127 17.57 20.49 6.22
C LEU A 127 17.46 20.00 7.66
N ALA A 128 18.23 18.98 8.04
CA ALA A 128 18.22 18.42 9.39
C ALA A 128 18.62 19.46 10.47
N LEU A 129 19.52 20.38 10.15
CA LEU A 129 19.91 21.46 11.06
C LEU A 129 18.82 22.49 11.31
N ARG A 130 17.81 22.55 10.44
CA ARG A 130 16.64 23.43 10.56
C ARG A 130 15.47 22.75 11.27
N ALA A 131 15.59 21.45 11.60
CA ALA A 131 14.53 20.69 12.25
C ALA A 131 14.16 21.32 13.61
N GLY A 132 12.87 21.58 13.82
CA GLY A 132 12.36 22.22 15.03
C GLY A 132 12.21 23.75 14.97
N GLU A 133 12.56 24.39 13.84
CA GLU A 133 12.25 25.80 13.62
C GLU A 133 10.75 25.97 13.30
N ASP A 134 10.17 27.12 13.66
CA ASP A 134 8.73 27.39 13.50
C ASP A 134 8.29 27.34 12.02
N ASP A 135 9.18 27.72 11.09
CA ASP A 135 8.93 27.71 9.64
C ASP A 135 9.41 26.40 8.95
N PHE A 136 9.69 25.35 9.73
CA PHE A 136 10.32 24.14 9.20
C PHE A 136 9.54 23.47 8.08
N VAL A 137 8.20 23.52 8.10
CA VAL A 137 7.36 22.96 7.02
C VAL A 137 7.64 23.68 5.69
N ASP A 138 7.72 25.01 5.70
CA ASP A 138 8.01 25.80 4.50
C ASP A 138 9.45 25.56 3.99
N VAL A 139 10.38 25.43 4.91
CA VAL A 139 11.77 25.10 4.61
C VAL A 139 11.84 23.71 3.94
N LEU A 140 11.19 22.71 4.55
CA LEU A 140 11.09 21.35 4.00
C LEU A 140 10.56 21.34 2.56
N LEU A 141 9.45 22.03 2.31
CA LEU A 141 8.84 22.09 0.98
C LEU A 141 9.80 22.68 -0.05
N ARG A 142 10.53 23.75 0.30
CA ARG A 142 11.55 24.35 -0.59
C ARG A 142 12.71 23.42 -0.87
N PHE A 143 13.18 22.66 0.13
CA PHE A 143 14.25 21.69 -0.06
C PHE A 143 13.82 20.51 -0.92
N LEU A 144 12.61 20.00 -0.72
CA LEU A 144 12.03 18.98 -1.56
C LEU A 144 11.85 19.44 -3.01
N GLU A 145 11.40 20.69 -3.22
CA GLU A 145 11.32 21.26 -4.57
C GLU A 145 12.68 21.34 -5.25
N ILE A 146 13.72 21.81 -4.55
CA ILE A 146 15.09 21.88 -5.09
C ILE A 146 15.55 20.48 -5.47
N TYR A 147 15.36 19.52 -4.59
CA TYR A 147 15.74 18.13 -4.85
C TYR A 147 15.00 17.57 -6.08
N TRP A 148 13.68 17.68 -6.09
CA TRP A 148 12.85 17.06 -7.14
C TRP A 148 12.90 17.80 -8.48
N ARG A 149 13.32 19.07 -8.54
CA ARG A 149 13.66 19.77 -9.79
C ARG A 149 15.04 19.41 -10.34
N GLY A 150 15.87 18.72 -9.57
CA GLY A 150 17.26 18.49 -9.95
C GLY A 150 18.09 19.78 -10.00
N ASP A 151 17.72 20.83 -9.26
CA ASP A 151 18.43 22.11 -9.22
C ASP A 151 19.73 21.97 -8.42
N THR A 152 20.77 21.47 -9.10
CA THR A 152 22.08 21.22 -8.50
C THR A 152 22.76 22.48 -7.99
N GLU A 153 22.55 23.63 -8.65
CA GLU A 153 23.12 24.90 -8.19
C GLU A 153 22.45 25.39 -6.90
N ALA A 154 21.11 25.34 -6.82
CA ALA A 154 20.40 25.69 -5.61
C ALA A 154 20.71 24.73 -4.47
N ALA A 155 20.88 23.43 -4.77
CA ALA A 155 21.33 22.43 -3.82
C ALA A 155 22.73 22.75 -3.28
N ALA A 156 23.70 23.01 -4.17
CA ALA A 156 25.08 23.35 -3.78
C ALA A 156 25.15 24.60 -2.87
N ARG A 157 24.35 25.62 -3.17
CA ARG A 157 24.31 26.85 -2.34
C ARG A 157 23.78 26.63 -0.92
N ARG A 158 23.06 25.53 -0.66
CA ARG A 158 22.48 25.22 0.67
C ARG A 158 23.32 24.24 1.48
N VAL A 159 24.26 23.57 0.85
CA VAL A 159 25.19 22.66 1.54
C VAL A 159 26.12 23.48 2.44
N GLN A 160 26.10 23.19 3.75
CA GLN A 160 26.98 23.80 4.72
C GLN A 160 28.17 22.87 5.01
N ALA A 161 29.38 23.37 4.84
CA ALA A 161 30.59 22.63 5.21
C ALA A 161 30.61 22.29 6.70
N GLY A 162 30.86 21.05 7.07
CA GLY A 162 30.97 20.59 8.45
C GLY A 162 29.64 20.27 9.16
N ALA A 163 28.50 20.34 8.47
CA ALA A 163 27.18 20.05 9.04
C ALA A 163 26.91 18.55 9.30
N ASP A 164 27.72 17.65 8.74
CA ASP A 164 27.44 16.21 8.68
C ASP A 164 27.26 15.57 10.06
N GLY A 165 28.06 15.93 11.04
CA GLY A 165 28.00 15.34 12.39
C GLY A 165 26.71 15.69 13.15
N ALA A 166 26.32 16.98 13.13
CA ALA A 166 25.10 17.44 13.78
C ALA A 166 23.84 16.90 13.06
N ALA A 167 23.86 16.88 11.72
CA ALA A 167 22.79 16.32 10.92
C ALA A 167 22.63 14.81 11.17
N ALA A 168 23.72 14.07 11.26
CA ALA A 168 23.69 12.64 11.58
C ALA A 168 23.02 12.36 12.94
N ALA A 169 23.25 13.22 13.95
CA ALA A 169 22.59 13.09 15.25
C ALA A 169 21.06 13.29 15.15
N VAL A 170 20.61 14.30 14.38
CA VAL A 170 19.17 14.54 14.15
C VAL A 170 18.52 13.35 13.46
N ILE A 171 19.16 12.83 12.41
CA ILE A 171 18.66 11.66 11.65
C ILE A 171 18.63 10.41 12.52
N ALA A 172 19.69 10.20 13.35
CA ALA A 172 19.72 9.07 14.29
C ALA A 172 18.58 9.15 15.30
N THR A 173 18.31 10.34 15.87
CA THR A 173 17.17 10.56 16.77
C THR A 173 15.83 10.27 16.08
N ALA A 174 15.65 10.69 14.83
CA ALA A 174 14.46 10.38 14.05
C ALA A 174 14.30 8.86 13.83
N ARG A 175 15.40 8.16 13.58
CA ARG A 175 15.43 6.70 13.44
C ARG A 175 15.07 6.00 14.75
N GLU A 176 15.63 6.44 15.87
CA GLU A 176 15.30 5.90 17.20
C GLU A 176 13.82 6.10 17.51
N GLU A 177 13.25 7.26 17.17
CA GLU A 177 11.83 7.52 17.39
C GLU A 177 10.95 6.63 16.50
N LEU A 178 11.29 6.44 15.21
CA LEU A 178 10.61 5.52 14.32
C LEU A 178 10.63 4.08 14.87
N ASP A 179 11.79 3.64 15.34
CA ASP A 179 11.98 2.31 15.94
C ASP A 179 11.20 2.16 17.25
N ARG A 180 11.17 3.18 18.10
CA ARG A 180 10.41 3.23 19.36
C ARG A 180 8.91 3.15 19.12
N LEU A 181 8.43 3.81 18.09
CA LEU A 181 7.02 3.77 17.67
C LEU A 181 6.66 2.50 16.90
N GLY A 182 7.65 1.68 16.52
CA GLY A 182 7.47 0.34 15.96
C GLY A 182 7.21 0.33 14.45
N HIS A 183 7.71 1.32 13.71
CA HIS A 183 7.61 1.35 12.24
C HIS A 183 8.99 1.32 11.56
N TYR A 184 8.98 1.31 10.22
CA TYR A 184 10.18 1.11 9.41
C TYR A 184 10.25 2.00 8.17
N SER A 185 9.16 2.61 7.70
CA SER A 185 9.08 3.31 6.41
C SER A 185 9.04 4.82 6.56
N SER A 186 9.43 5.52 5.48
CA SER A 186 9.15 6.93 5.22
C SER A 186 7.72 7.15 4.70
N ALA A 187 7.37 8.38 4.42
CA ALA A 187 6.04 8.85 4.03
C ALA A 187 4.94 8.41 5.04
N MET A 188 5.26 8.40 6.32
CA MET A 188 4.39 7.89 7.37
C MET A 188 3.94 9.00 8.33
N LEU A 189 2.65 8.95 8.68
CA LEU A 189 2.10 9.73 9.78
C LEU A 189 1.78 8.79 10.93
N HIS A 190 2.11 9.20 12.15
CA HIS A 190 1.76 8.48 13.37
C HIS A 190 0.94 9.37 14.29
N TYR A 191 -0.24 8.90 14.69
CA TYR A 191 -1.10 9.59 15.63
C TYR A 191 -1.80 8.62 16.57
N GLY A 192 -1.67 8.85 17.88
CA GLY A 192 -2.38 8.10 18.91
C GLY A 192 -2.19 6.58 18.85
N GLY A 193 -1.01 6.10 18.43
CA GLY A 193 -0.67 4.67 18.33
C GLY A 193 -1.04 4.01 17.01
N GLU A 194 -1.47 4.77 16.01
CA GLU A 194 -1.76 4.29 14.68
C GLU A 194 -0.87 4.93 13.62
N TRP A 195 -0.63 4.17 12.55
CA TRP A 195 0.17 4.58 11.41
C TRP A 195 -0.70 4.79 10.17
N TYR A 196 -0.36 5.80 9.38
CA TYR A 196 -1.04 6.18 8.13
C TYR A 196 0.01 6.41 7.05
N TRP A 197 -0.05 5.65 5.96
CA TRP A 197 0.95 5.72 4.90
C TRP A 197 0.55 6.68 3.79
N GLY A 198 1.41 7.67 3.54
CA GLY A 198 1.28 8.58 2.42
C GLY A 198 -0.04 9.33 2.36
N VAL A 199 -0.38 9.78 1.19
CA VAL A 199 -1.69 10.37 0.88
C VAL A 199 -2.79 9.32 0.89
N ASP A 200 -2.44 8.06 0.63
CA ASP A 200 -3.37 6.94 0.54
C ASP A 200 -4.13 6.65 1.85
N ARG A 201 -3.54 7.01 2.98
CA ARG A 201 -4.14 6.81 4.32
C ARG A 201 -4.44 8.09 5.06
N LEU A 202 -4.21 9.25 4.42
CA LEU A 202 -4.40 10.55 5.04
C LEU A 202 -5.86 10.79 5.44
N HIS A 203 -6.81 10.32 4.64
CA HIS A 203 -8.24 10.41 4.92
C HIS A 203 -8.68 9.68 6.20
N TYR A 204 -7.96 8.64 6.63
CA TYR A 204 -8.22 7.99 7.91
C TYR A 204 -7.74 8.83 9.10
N LEU A 205 -6.63 9.54 8.93
CA LEU A 205 -6.14 10.47 9.94
C LEU A 205 -7.09 11.65 10.09
N THR A 206 -7.48 12.29 8.98
CA THR A 206 -8.41 13.44 9.00
C THR A 206 -9.75 13.05 9.60
N ARG A 207 -10.36 11.93 9.18
CA ARG A 207 -11.58 11.42 9.80
C ARG A 207 -11.46 11.24 11.31
N ARG A 208 -10.33 10.70 11.78
CA ARG A 208 -10.10 10.51 13.21
C ARG A 208 -9.95 11.83 13.96
N LEU A 209 -9.32 12.84 13.38
CA LEU A 209 -9.20 14.17 13.96
C LEU A 209 -10.56 14.88 14.00
N ASP A 210 -11.38 14.71 12.96
CA ASP A 210 -12.77 15.23 12.92
C ASP A 210 -13.64 14.58 14.01
N GLU A 211 -13.58 13.25 14.17
CA GLU A 211 -14.28 12.51 15.25
C GLU A 211 -13.91 12.97 16.66
N LEU A 212 -12.69 13.50 16.83
CA LEU A 212 -12.19 14.04 18.09
C LEU A 212 -12.51 15.52 18.30
N GLY A 213 -13.09 16.19 17.30
CA GLY A 213 -13.39 17.62 17.33
C GLY A 213 -12.14 18.51 17.31
N VAL A 214 -11.10 18.08 16.62
CA VAL A 214 -9.79 18.77 16.58
C VAL A 214 -9.73 19.83 15.47
N ALA A 215 -10.73 19.87 14.56
CA ALA A 215 -10.80 20.87 13.51
C ALA A 215 -10.98 22.29 14.10
N ARG A 216 -10.26 23.28 13.56
CA ARG A 216 -10.34 24.67 13.97
C ARG A 216 -11.59 25.39 13.44
N SER A 217 -12.22 24.82 12.41
CA SER A 217 -13.43 25.36 11.79
C SER A 217 -14.32 24.24 11.27
N ASP A 218 -15.62 24.49 11.18
CA ASP A 218 -16.64 23.53 10.71
C ASP A 218 -16.59 23.28 9.19
N GLY A 219 -15.85 24.05 8.42
CA GLY A 219 -15.67 23.85 6.97
C GLY A 219 -14.48 22.96 6.68
N GLY A 220 -14.64 21.90 5.87
CA GLY A 220 -13.51 21.06 5.44
C GLY A 220 -12.47 21.85 4.63
N HIS A 221 -11.21 21.45 4.70
CA HIS A 221 -10.15 22.06 3.88
C HIS A 221 -10.19 21.48 2.46
N PRO A 222 -10.27 22.31 1.38
CA PRO A 222 -10.46 21.83 0.00
C PRO A 222 -9.40 20.80 -0.44
N LEU A 223 -8.13 21.05 -0.12
CA LEU A 223 -7.03 20.13 -0.48
C LEU A 223 -7.16 18.79 0.24
N LEU A 224 -7.57 18.75 1.51
CA LEU A 224 -7.78 17.48 2.24
C LEU A 224 -9.01 16.74 1.71
N ALA A 225 -10.06 17.46 1.31
CA ALA A 225 -11.26 16.88 0.73
C ALA A 225 -11.00 16.26 -0.66
N SER A 226 -10.08 16.80 -1.45
CA SER A 226 -9.76 16.30 -2.79
C SER A 226 -9.32 14.85 -2.80
N ILE A 227 -8.64 14.39 -1.75
CA ILE A 227 -8.21 12.98 -1.60
C ILE A 227 -9.42 12.03 -1.70
N ASN A 228 -10.48 12.32 -0.94
CA ASN A 228 -11.69 11.50 -0.96
C ASN A 228 -12.42 11.56 -2.31
N GLN A 229 -12.40 12.71 -2.97
CA GLN A 229 -13.06 12.91 -4.26
C GLN A 229 -12.35 12.21 -5.42
N VAL A 230 -11.03 12.02 -5.33
CA VAL A 230 -10.21 11.46 -6.40
C VAL A 230 -9.87 10.01 -6.17
N MET A 231 -9.36 9.67 -4.98
CA MET A 231 -8.79 8.35 -4.70
C MET A 231 -9.78 7.35 -4.12
N HIS A 232 -10.87 7.81 -3.52
CA HIS A 232 -11.86 6.97 -2.85
C HIS A 232 -13.23 7.06 -3.53
N ILE A 233 -13.21 7.13 -4.85
CA ILE A 233 -14.44 7.10 -5.66
C ILE A 233 -15.06 5.71 -5.50
N ASP A 234 -16.34 5.69 -5.07
CA ASP A 234 -17.15 4.49 -5.18
C ASP A 234 -17.36 4.18 -6.67
N LEU A 235 -16.83 3.04 -7.06
CA LEU A 235 -16.99 2.59 -8.43
C LEU A 235 -18.47 2.27 -8.69
N PRO A 236 -19.22 3.07 -9.44
CA PRO A 236 -19.80 2.57 -10.65
C PRO A 236 -19.20 3.32 -11.83
N PHE A 237 -18.40 2.59 -12.60
CA PHE A 237 -17.96 3.07 -13.90
C PHE A 237 -19.16 3.15 -14.81
N SER A 238 -19.24 4.21 -15.60
CA SER A 238 -20.18 4.24 -16.73
C SER A 238 -19.49 3.55 -17.91
N PRO A 239 -19.84 2.30 -18.26
CA PRO A 239 -19.24 1.67 -19.42
C PRO A 239 -19.54 2.48 -20.67
N PRO A 240 -18.60 2.56 -21.61
CA PRO A 240 -18.83 3.26 -22.88
C PRO A 240 -19.98 2.60 -23.65
N ALA A 241 -20.71 3.41 -24.43
CA ALA A 241 -21.84 2.96 -25.22
C ALA A 241 -21.49 1.98 -26.36
N ALA A 242 -20.21 1.84 -26.70
CA ALA A 242 -19.69 0.92 -27.70
C ALA A 242 -18.60 0.02 -27.08
N ALA A 243 -18.70 -1.28 -27.29
CA ALA A 243 -17.63 -2.23 -26.95
C ALA A 243 -16.39 -1.88 -27.80
N GLN A 244 -15.34 -1.41 -27.13
CA GLN A 244 -14.01 -1.26 -27.72
C GLN A 244 -13.20 -2.53 -27.42
N GLU A 245 -12.37 -2.96 -28.36
CA GLU A 245 -11.39 -4.02 -28.10
C GLU A 245 -10.26 -3.43 -27.27
N LEU A 246 -10.40 -3.48 -25.95
CA LEU A 246 -9.35 -3.08 -25.01
C LEU A 246 -8.42 -4.27 -24.70
N PRO A 247 -7.15 -4.03 -24.37
CA PRO A 247 -6.25 -5.08 -23.90
C PRO A 247 -6.81 -5.79 -22.67
N PRO A 248 -6.43 -7.07 -22.43
CA PRO A 248 -6.87 -7.78 -21.25
C PRO A 248 -6.38 -7.10 -19.97
N LEU A 249 -7.19 -7.19 -18.93
CA LEU A 249 -6.80 -6.83 -17.58
C LEU A 249 -6.10 -8.04 -16.95
N GLU A 250 -4.88 -7.86 -16.45
CA GLU A 250 -4.11 -8.93 -15.83
C GLU A 250 -3.89 -8.64 -14.35
N LEU A 251 -4.19 -9.63 -13.50
CA LEU A 251 -4.04 -9.52 -12.05
C LEU A 251 -3.01 -10.53 -11.54
N PHE A 252 -1.86 -10.03 -11.09
CA PHE A 252 -0.88 -10.82 -10.32
C PHE A 252 -1.30 -10.86 -8.85
N TYR A 253 -1.51 -12.06 -8.35
CA TYR A 253 -2.16 -12.33 -7.08
C TYR A 253 -1.33 -13.30 -6.23
N SER A 254 -1.33 -13.14 -4.91
CA SER A 254 -0.78 -14.14 -4.01
C SER A 254 -1.78 -14.52 -2.91
N PHE A 255 -1.96 -15.81 -2.68
CA PHE A 255 -2.84 -16.34 -1.63
C PHE A 255 -2.47 -15.88 -0.22
N ARG A 256 -1.22 -15.45 -0.02
CA ARG A 256 -0.74 -14.93 1.28
C ARG A 256 -0.80 -13.40 1.38
N SER A 257 -1.21 -12.69 0.35
CA SER A 257 -1.25 -11.23 0.40
C SER A 257 -2.62 -10.72 0.85
N PRO A 258 -2.73 -10.05 2.01
CA PRO A 258 -3.97 -9.40 2.42
C PRO A 258 -4.47 -8.38 1.39
N TYR A 259 -3.56 -7.58 0.84
CA TYR A 259 -3.91 -6.59 -0.20
C TYR A 259 -4.38 -7.24 -1.51
N SER A 260 -3.86 -8.43 -1.86
CA SER A 260 -4.39 -9.19 -2.99
C SER A 260 -5.85 -9.60 -2.76
N GLN A 261 -6.20 -10.01 -1.53
CA GLN A 261 -7.59 -10.28 -1.19
C GLN A 261 -8.48 -9.06 -1.35
N LEU A 262 -8.03 -7.90 -0.84
CA LEU A 262 -8.81 -6.66 -0.88
C LEU A 262 -9.11 -6.18 -2.31
N CYS A 263 -8.24 -6.51 -3.27
CA CYS A 263 -8.44 -6.09 -4.66
C CYS A 263 -9.40 -6.96 -5.46
N LEU A 264 -9.61 -8.25 -5.10
CA LEU A 264 -10.31 -9.22 -5.96
C LEU A 264 -11.68 -8.74 -6.43
N ARG A 265 -12.59 -8.42 -5.52
CA ARG A 265 -13.94 -7.97 -5.88
C ARG A 265 -13.92 -6.73 -6.74
N ARG A 266 -13.12 -5.74 -6.35
CA ARG A 266 -13.01 -4.46 -7.04
C ARG A 266 -12.46 -4.62 -8.46
N VAL A 267 -11.46 -5.50 -8.65
CA VAL A 267 -10.91 -5.81 -9.98
C VAL A 267 -11.92 -6.59 -10.81
N TYR A 268 -12.69 -7.49 -10.20
CA TYR A 268 -13.75 -8.22 -10.90
C TYR A 268 -14.86 -7.28 -11.36
N GLU A 269 -15.32 -6.39 -10.49
CA GLU A 269 -16.31 -5.36 -10.80
C GLU A 269 -15.82 -4.42 -11.90
N LEU A 270 -14.55 -4.01 -11.86
CA LEU A 270 -13.92 -3.20 -12.92
C LEU A 270 -13.92 -3.95 -14.27
N ALA A 271 -13.46 -5.20 -14.28
CA ALA A 271 -13.42 -5.99 -15.51
C ALA A 271 -14.82 -6.21 -16.08
N ASP A 272 -15.79 -6.53 -15.23
CA ASP A 272 -17.17 -6.78 -15.64
C ASP A 272 -17.86 -5.51 -16.14
N ALA A 273 -17.61 -4.35 -15.50
CA ALA A 273 -18.20 -3.07 -15.91
C ALA A 273 -17.77 -2.64 -17.31
N PHE A 274 -16.52 -2.89 -17.68
CA PHE A 274 -15.99 -2.55 -19.02
C PHE A 274 -15.99 -3.74 -20.01
N GLY A 275 -16.48 -4.91 -19.60
CA GLY A 275 -16.49 -6.11 -20.45
C GLY A 275 -15.10 -6.64 -20.79
N LEU A 276 -14.11 -6.42 -19.90
CA LEU A 276 -12.72 -6.78 -20.14
C LEU A 276 -12.47 -8.27 -19.92
N GLN A 277 -11.61 -8.84 -20.75
CA GLN A 277 -11.01 -10.13 -20.43
C GLN A 277 -10.13 -9.97 -19.20
N LEU A 278 -10.38 -10.77 -18.15
CA LEU A 278 -9.53 -10.79 -16.95
C LEU A 278 -8.66 -12.05 -16.94
N ILE A 279 -7.35 -11.85 -16.88
CA ILE A 279 -6.35 -12.91 -16.75
C ILE A 279 -5.83 -12.92 -15.31
N LEU A 280 -5.99 -14.06 -14.63
CA LEU A 280 -5.54 -14.25 -13.25
C LEU A 280 -4.18 -14.95 -13.23
N ARG A 281 -3.20 -14.33 -12.60
CA ARG A 281 -1.80 -14.78 -12.55
C ARG A 281 -1.33 -14.98 -11.10
N PRO A 282 -1.61 -16.13 -10.50
CA PRO A 282 -1.09 -16.42 -9.16
C PRO A 282 0.44 -16.47 -9.16
N VAL A 283 1.04 -15.88 -8.11
CA VAL A 283 2.48 -15.94 -7.84
C VAL A 283 2.74 -16.28 -6.38
N LEU A 284 3.86 -16.93 -6.12
CA LEU A 284 4.28 -17.27 -4.75
C LEU A 284 4.50 -16.00 -3.92
N PRO A 285 4.21 -16.04 -2.61
CA PRO A 285 4.48 -14.92 -1.72
C PRO A 285 5.96 -14.63 -1.60
N MET A 286 6.33 -13.37 -1.35
CA MET A 286 7.72 -12.90 -1.22
C MET A 286 8.58 -13.80 -0.33
N ALA A 287 8.06 -14.26 0.81
CA ALA A 287 8.77 -15.14 1.73
C ALA A 287 9.12 -16.51 1.13
N MET A 288 8.33 -17.03 0.18
CA MET A 288 8.60 -18.28 -0.54
C MET A 288 9.51 -18.07 -1.76
N ARG A 289 9.71 -16.82 -2.17
CA ARG A 289 10.66 -16.40 -3.21
C ARG A 289 12.02 -15.95 -2.64
N GLY A 290 12.29 -16.24 -1.35
CA GLY A 290 13.56 -15.90 -0.68
C GLY A 290 13.70 -14.45 -0.24
N MET A 291 12.64 -13.63 -0.36
CA MET A 291 12.67 -12.24 0.09
C MET A 291 12.31 -12.10 1.58
N SER A 292 13.03 -11.24 2.30
CA SER A 292 12.75 -10.97 3.71
C SER A 292 11.44 -10.21 3.89
N VAL A 293 10.65 -10.61 4.88
CA VAL A 293 9.44 -9.88 5.29
C VAL A 293 9.48 -9.70 6.81
N PRO A 294 10.07 -8.60 7.31
CA PRO A 294 10.23 -8.35 8.74
C PRO A 294 8.89 -8.31 9.48
N LYS A 295 8.89 -8.73 10.75
CA LYS A 295 7.68 -8.78 11.59
C LYS A 295 6.95 -7.42 11.70
N ARG A 296 7.71 -6.32 11.77
CA ARG A 296 7.13 -4.95 11.81
C ARG A 296 6.32 -4.66 10.54
N LYS A 297 6.85 -5.06 9.37
CA LYS A 297 6.16 -4.92 8.08
C LYS A 297 4.88 -5.74 8.05
N ILE A 298 4.92 -6.98 8.49
CA ILE A 298 3.72 -7.83 8.61
C ILE A 298 2.69 -7.18 9.55
N GLY A 299 3.12 -6.70 10.72
CA GLY A 299 2.25 -6.07 11.70
C GLY A 299 1.52 -4.84 11.18
N TYR A 300 2.22 -3.99 10.41
CA TYR A 300 1.59 -2.85 9.73
C TYR A 300 0.58 -3.32 8.66
N ILE A 301 1.02 -4.18 7.74
CA ILE A 301 0.20 -4.66 6.62
C ILE A 301 -1.14 -5.24 7.09
N VAL A 302 -1.16 -6.09 8.10
CA VAL A 302 -2.41 -6.74 8.55
C VAL A 302 -3.37 -5.77 9.23
N ARG A 303 -2.87 -4.77 9.97
CA ARG A 303 -3.70 -3.71 10.57
C ARG A 303 -4.26 -2.76 9.53
N ASP A 304 -3.44 -2.39 8.57
CA ASP A 304 -3.84 -1.54 7.46
C ASP A 304 -4.87 -2.25 6.57
N ALA A 305 -4.62 -3.51 6.21
CA ALA A 305 -5.56 -4.33 5.46
C ALA A 305 -6.91 -4.50 6.17
N MET A 306 -6.92 -4.65 7.52
CA MET A 306 -8.17 -4.70 8.29
C MET A 306 -8.95 -3.39 8.16
N ARG A 307 -8.29 -2.23 8.22
CA ARG A 307 -8.92 -0.92 8.07
C ARG A 307 -9.50 -0.72 6.67
N GLU A 308 -8.76 -1.12 5.64
CA GLU A 308 -9.23 -1.11 4.25
C GLU A 308 -10.41 -2.06 4.04
N ALA A 309 -10.33 -3.27 4.61
CA ALA A 309 -11.41 -4.26 4.54
C ALA A 309 -12.73 -3.73 5.14
N GLU A 310 -12.67 -3.05 6.29
CA GLU A 310 -13.84 -2.38 6.89
C GLU A 310 -14.43 -1.32 5.97
N THR A 311 -13.58 -0.51 5.35
CA THR A 311 -14.01 0.56 4.45
C THR A 311 -14.72 0.02 3.22
N HIS A 312 -14.24 -1.10 2.68
CA HIS A 312 -14.80 -1.73 1.47
C HIS A 312 -15.81 -2.86 1.76
N GLY A 313 -16.16 -3.10 3.03
CA GLY A 313 -17.09 -4.19 3.40
C GLY A 313 -16.60 -5.59 3.03
N ILE A 314 -15.27 -5.80 3.01
CA ILE A 314 -14.66 -7.08 2.63
C ILE A 314 -14.49 -7.95 3.88
N PRO A 315 -14.91 -9.24 3.84
CA PRO A 315 -14.69 -10.16 4.97
C PRO A 315 -13.21 -10.34 5.28
N PHE A 316 -12.77 -9.86 6.45
CA PHE A 316 -11.40 -9.93 6.94
C PHE A 316 -11.40 -9.91 8.47
N GLY A 317 -10.39 -10.53 9.11
CA GLY A 317 -10.24 -10.44 10.56
C GLY A 317 -9.97 -11.78 11.22
N ASP A 318 -10.77 -12.81 10.96
CA ASP A 318 -10.47 -14.18 11.39
C ASP A 318 -9.49 -14.80 10.36
N CYS A 319 -8.20 -14.58 10.60
CA CYS A 319 -7.15 -14.88 9.63
C CYS A 319 -6.39 -16.17 9.96
N MET A 320 -6.07 -16.93 8.90
CA MET A 320 -5.09 -18.04 8.95
C MET A 320 -3.94 -17.70 7.99
N ASP A 321 -2.70 -17.61 8.49
CA ASP A 321 -1.54 -17.40 7.61
C ASP A 321 -1.32 -18.65 6.73
N PRO A 322 -1.48 -18.57 5.40
CA PRO A 322 -1.40 -19.72 4.52
C PRO A 322 0.05 -20.07 4.10
N LEU A 323 1.07 -19.46 4.71
CA LEU A 323 2.47 -19.67 4.31
C LEU A 323 2.85 -21.14 4.22
N GLY A 324 3.51 -21.52 3.13
CA GLY A 324 4.01 -22.88 2.89
C GLY A 324 2.95 -23.76 2.20
N GLU A 325 2.69 -24.95 2.73
CA GLU A 325 1.82 -25.96 2.12
C GLU A 325 0.44 -25.44 1.70
N ALA A 326 -0.17 -24.55 2.48
CA ALA A 326 -1.48 -23.98 2.13
C ALA A 326 -1.43 -23.16 0.82
N VAL A 327 -0.35 -22.39 0.60
CA VAL A 327 -0.15 -21.65 -0.66
C VAL A 327 0.02 -22.62 -1.82
N GLU A 328 0.86 -23.66 -1.68
CA GLU A 328 1.12 -24.64 -2.74
C GLU A 328 -0.15 -25.41 -3.12
N ARG A 329 -0.92 -25.85 -2.13
CA ARG A 329 -2.22 -26.51 -2.35
C ARG A 329 -3.21 -25.57 -3.06
N CYS A 330 -3.23 -24.29 -2.70
CA CYS A 330 -4.07 -23.31 -3.39
C CYS A 330 -3.65 -23.12 -4.85
N HIS A 331 -2.35 -23.09 -5.17
CA HIS A 331 -1.88 -23.01 -6.56
C HIS A 331 -2.31 -24.25 -7.37
N ALA A 332 -2.09 -25.44 -6.83
CA ALA A 332 -2.47 -26.68 -7.51
C ALA A 332 -3.99 -26.79 -7.78
N VAL A 333 -4.81 -26.43 -6.78
CA VAL A 333 -6.28 -26.43 -6.95
C VAL A 333 -6.75 -25.28 -7.85
N PHE A 334 -6.01 -24.15 -7.88
CA PHE A 334 -6.32 -23.06 -8.81
C PHE A 334 -6.17 -23.51 -10.28
N ALA A 335 -5.11 -24.25 -10.62
CA ALA A 335 -4.94 -24.80 -11.96
C ALA A 335 -6.12 -25.71 -12.36
N TYR A 336 -6.60 -26.54 -11.44
CA TYR A 336 -7.82 -27.32 -11.64
C TYR A 336 -9.07 -26.42 -11.80
N ALA A 337 -9.20 -25.39 -10.96
CA ALA A 337 -10.32 -24.45 -11.07
C ALA A 337 -10.33 -23.67 -12.40
N GLN A 338 -9.15 -23.40 -12.99
CA GLN A 338 -9.05 -22.82 -14.33
C GLN A 338 -9.61 -23.76 -15.40
N SER A 339 -9.26 -25.06 -15.36
CA SER A 339 -9.80 -26.04 -16.31
C SER A 339 -11.32 -26.19 -16.22
N GLU A 340 -11.88 -26.01 -15.02
CA GLU A 340 -13.32 -26.02 -14.75
C GLU A 340 -14.01 -24.65 -14.99
N LYS A 341 -13.28 -23.62 -15.45
CA LYS A 341 -13.76 -22.23 -15.62
C LYS A 341 -14.30 -21.61 -14.32
N ARG A 342 -13.69 -21.96 -13.19
CA ARG A 342 -14.06 -21.53 -11.83
C ARG A 342 -12.92 -20.75 -11.12
N ALA A 343 -11.95 -20.27 -11.89
CA ALA A 343 -10.76 -19.60 -11.33
C ALA A 343 -11.11 -18.35 -10.50
N ARG A 344 -12.03 -17.50 -11.00
CA ARG A 344 -12.46 -16.28 -10.29
C ARG A 344 -13.12 -16.60 -8.95
N GLU A 345 -14.06 -17.55 -8.96
CA GLU A 345 -14.76 -17.99 -7.77
C GLU A 345 -13.82 -18.68 -6.78
N PHE A 346 -12.86 -19.47 -7.26
CA PHE A 346 -11.90 -20.13 -6.40
C PHE A 346 -11.01 -19.12 -5.65
N LEU A 347 -10.42 -18.13 -6.36
CA LEU A 347 -9.62 -17.09 -5.71
C LEU A 347 -10.43 -16.33 -4.66
N LEU A 348 -11.65 -15.91 -5.01
CA LEU A 348 -12.52 -15.17 -4.10
C LEU A 348 -12.86 -15.98 -2.85
N HIS A 349 -13.28 -17.25 -3.03
CA HIS A 349 -13.67 -18.10 -1.90
C HIS A 349 -12.49 -18.52 -1.05
N ALA A 350 -11.32 -18.80 -1.65
CA ALA A 350 -10.10 -19.08 -0.91
C ALA A 350 -9.70 -17.88 -0.05
N ALA A 351 -9.71 -16.67 -0.62
CA ALA A 351 -9.40 -15.44 0.07
C ALA A 351 -10.36 -15.18 1.26
N GLU A 352 -11.68 -15.24 1.02
CA GLU A 352 -12.69 -15.02 2.06
C GLU A 352 -12.59 -16.05 3.20
N LEU A 353 -12.35 -17.32 2.88
CA LEU A 353 -12.28 -18.37 3.89
C LEU A 353 -10.98 -18.33 4.68
N ILE A 354 -9.84 -18.04 4.04
CA ILE A 354 -8.54 -17.95 4.70
C ILE A 354 -8.43 -16.69 5.57
N TRP A 355 -8.82 -15.53 5.04
CA TRP A 355 -8.63 -14.24 5.68
C TRP A 355 -9.82 -13.75 6.51
N GLY A 356 -11.02 -14.29 6.27
CA GLY A 356 -12.25 -13.89 6.97
C GLY A 356 -12.86 -14.96 7.87
N GLN A 357 -12.41 -16.23 7.79
CA GLN A 357 -12.97 -17.33 8.59
C GLN A 357 -11.89 -18.29 9.14
N ALA A 358 -10.63 -17.91 9.12
CA ALA A 358 -9.49 -18.68 9.59
C ALA A 358 -9.45 -20.13 9.07
N VAL A 359 -9.86 -20.38 7.84
CA VAL A 359 -9.83 -21.71 7.23
C VAL A 359 -8.40 -22.07 6.88
N ASP A 360 -7.92 -23.21 7.42
CA ASP A 360 -6.57 -23.72 7.18
C ASP A 360 -6.52 -24.54 5.88
N ALA A 361 -6.10 -23.89 4.78
CA ALA A 361 -5.98 -24.50 3.46
C ALA A 361 -4.87 -25.57 3.37
N ALA A 362 -3.98 -25.66 4.36
CA ALA A 362 -3.01 -26.75 4.45
C ALA A 362 -3.65 -28.09 4.83
N THR A 363 -4.92 -28.11 5.24
CA THR A 363 -5.64 -29.30 5.62
C THR A 363 -6.67 -29.73 4.56
N ASP A 364 -6.89 -31.04 4.43
CA ASP A 364 -7.96 -31.57 3.57
C ASP A 364 -9.33 -31.01 3.96
N GLN A 365 -9.58 -30.81 5.25
CA GLN A 365 -10.83 -30.22 5.74
C GLN A 365 -10.99 -28.77 5.28
N GLY A 366 -9.94 -27.96 5.35
CA GLY A 366 -9.97 -26.57 4.92
C GLY A 366 -10.10 -26.45 3.40
N MET A 367 -9.29 -27.19 2.65
CA MET A 367 -9.36 -27.17 1.20
C MET A 367 -10.71 -27.70 0.67
N ARG A 368 -11.30 -28.72 1.32
CA ARG A 368 -12.64 -29.21 1.01
C ARG A 368 -13.72 -28.14 1.20
N LYS A 369 -13.58 -27.27 2.22
CA LYS A 369 -14.50 -26.13 2.39
C LYS A 369 -14.40 -25.14 1.24
N ILE A 370 -13.16 -24.81 0.82
CA ILE A 370 -12.91 -23.88 -0.29
C ILE A 370 -13.47 -24.45 -1.58
N THR A 371 -13.14 -25.69 -1.92
CA THR A 371 -13.60 -26.35 -3.15
C THR A 371 -15.12 -26.53 -3.19
N ALA A 372 -15.74 -26.90 -2.07
CA ALA A 372 -17.20 -27.03 -1.97
C ALA A 372 -17.90 -25.69 -2.18
N LYS A 373 -17.39 -24.58 -1.62
CA LYS A 373 -17.93 -23.24 -1.83
C LYS A 373 -17.77 -22.79 -3.28
N THR A 374 -16.70 -23.22 -3.95
CA THR A 374 -16.43 -22.94 -5.37
C THR A 374 -17.27 -23.79 -6.32
N GLY A 375 -17.82 -24.92 -5.85
CA GLY A 375 -18.52 -25.89 -6.68
C GLY A 375 -17.59 -26.85 -7.43
N LEU A 376 -16.35 -27.02 -6.93
CA LEU A 376 -15.38 -27.97 -7.47
C LEU A 376 -15.56 -29.37 -6.88
N PHE A 377 -15.32 -30.39 -7.67
CA PHE A 377 -15.41 -31.77 -7.22
C PHE A 377 -14.18 -32.16 -6.39
N TRP A 378 -14.41 -32.49 -5.11
CA TRP A 378 -13.34 -32.72 -4.15
C TRP A 378 -12.32 -33.81 -4.53
N PRO A 379 -12.71 -35.00 -5.04
CA PRO A 379 -11.76 -36.02 -5.43
C PRO A 379 -10.73 -35.54 -6.47
N GLU A 380 -11.18 -34.77 -7.47
CA GLU A 380 -10.33 -34.21 -8.54
C GLU A 380 -9.46 -33.07 -7.99
N ALA A 381 -10.03 -32.18 -7.16
CA ALA A 381 -9.28 -31.14 -6.48
C ALA A 381 -8.20 -31.75 -5.58
N LYS A 382 -8.48 -32.89 -4.92
CA LYS A 382 -7.50 -33.61 -4.11
C LYS A 382 -6.39 -34.21 -4.97
N GLN A 383 -6.72 -34.78 -6.10
CA GLN A 383 -5.72 -35.31 -7.04
C GLN A 383 -4.86 -34.20 -7.63
N ALA A 384 -5.45 -33.04 -7.91
CA ALA A 384 -4.70 -31.87 -8.40
C ALA A 384 -3.59 -31.42 -7.43
N MET A 385 -3.80 -31.59 -6.11
CA MET A 385 -2.77 -31.25 -5.12
C MET A 385 -1.53 -32.13 -5.13
N ASP A 386 -1.60 -33.30 -5.80
CA ASP A 386 -0.45 -34.21 -5.98
C ASP A 386 0.36 -33.85 -7.24
N ASN A 387 -0.06 -32.82 -8.00
CA ASN A 387 0.58 -32.36 -9.24
C ASN A 387 1.32 -31.04 -9.00
N ASP A 388 2.53 -30.95 -9.51
CA ASP A 388 3.42 -29.78 -9.43
C ASP A 388 3.45 -28.94 -10.74
N ASP A 389 2.65 -29.25 -11.76
CA ASP A 389 2.65 -28.57 -13.08
C ASP A 389 2.34 -27.06 -12.95
N TRP A 390 1.61 -26.65 -11.93
CA TRP A 390 1.36 -25.23 -11.64
C TRP A 390 2.62 -24.40 -11.41
N ARG A 391 3.77 -25.04 -11.08
CA ARG A 391 5.04 -24.33 -10.82
C ARG A 391 5.61 -23.69 -12.08
N GLU A 392 5.40 -24.28 -13.25
CA GLU A 392 5.82 -23.70 -14.54
C GLU A 392 5.05 -22.41 -14.84
N GLU A 393 3.74 -22.45 -14.66
CA GLU A 393 2.88 -21.28 -14.84
C GLU A 393 3.21 -20.19 -13.81
N GLU A 394 3.41 -20.56 -12.55
CA GLU A 394 3.81 -19.62 -11.51
C GLU A 394 5.14 -18.93 -11.83
N ALA A 395 6.14 -19.70 -12.26
CA ALA A 395 7.44 -19.15 -12.64
C ALA A 395 7.33 -18.20 -13.84
N ALA A 396 6.52 -18.53 -14.84
CA ALA A 396 6.23 -17.65 -15.97
C ALA A 396 5.52 -16.36 -15.53
N ASN A 397 4.52 -16.47 -14.66
CA ASN A 397 3.82 -15.32 -14.08
C ASN A 397 4.77 -14.41 -13.30
N GLN A 398 5.67 -14.98 -12.50
CA GLN A 398 6.69 -14.22 -11.76
C GLN A 398 7.64 -13.49 -12.70
N GLN A 399 8.13 -14.15 -13.75
CA GLN A 399 9.01 -13.52 -14.73
C GLN A 399 8.31 -12.38 -15.48
N LEU A 400 7.08 -12.58 -15.90
CA LEU A 400 6.28 -11.54 -16.55
C LEU A 400 6.08 -10.34 -15.61
N MET A 401 5.70 -10.56 -14.35
CA MET A 401 5.54 -9.49 -13.36
C MET A 401 6.83 -8.68 -13.17
N LEU A 402 7.99 -9.36 -13.12
CA LEU A 402 9.29 -8.68 -13.02
C LEU A 402 9.64 -7.88 -14.27
N SER A 403 9.33 -8.41 -15.48
CA SER A 403 9.56 -7.67 -16.73
C SER A 403 8.70 -6.42 -16.88
N LEU A 404 7.54 -6.39 -16.19
CA LEU A 404 6.66 -5.23 -16.09
C LEU A 404 7.12 -4.21 -15.01
N GLY A 405 8.31 -4.38 -14.42
CA GLY A 405 8.84 -3.49 -13.39
C GLY A 405 8.20 -3.65 -12.01
N SER A 406 7.49 -4.75 -11.74
CA SER A 406 6.88 -5.01 -10.44
C SER A 406 7.39 -6.33 -9.84
N TRP A 407 7.52 -6.38 -8.51
CA TRP A 407 7.97 -7.56 -7.76
C TRP A 407 7.00 -7.96 -6.65
N GLY A 408 5.98 -7.15 -6.41
CA GLY A 408 5.01 -7.29 -5.31
C GLY A 408 3.61 -7.54 -5.82
N VAL A 409 2.71 -7.91 -4.92
CA VAL A 409 1.30 -8.20 -5.23
C VAL A 409 0.35 -7.50 -4.25
N PRO A 410 -0.85 -7.10 -4.71
CA PRO A 410 -1.35 -7.24 -6.07
C PRO A 410 -0.64 -6.31 -7.05
N THR A 411 -0.33 -6.79 -8.24
CA THR A 411 0.02 -5.97 -9.41
C THR A 411 -1.09 -6.15 -10.41
N ILE A 412 -1.56 -5.06 -10.99
CA ILE A 412 -2.63 -5.07 -11.99
C ILE A 412 -2.09 -4.32 -13.22
N CYS A 413 -2.29 -4.86 -14.40
CA CYS A 413 -1.87 -4.16 -15.61
C CYS A 413 -2.88 -4.32 -16.76
N MET A 414 -2.84 -3.35 -17.65
CA MET A 414 -3.48 -3.37 -18.96
C MET A 414 -2.44 -2.92 -19.99
N GLY A 415 -1.91 -3.88 -20.76
CA GLY A 415 -0.73 -3.62 -21.58
C GLY A 415 0.44 -3.11 -20.73
N ASP A 416 1.04 -1.99 -21.12
CA ASP A 416 2.17 -1.37 -20.42
C ASP A 416 1.76 -0.49 -19.22
N TYR A 417 0.46 -0.29 -19.02
CA TYR A 417 -0.02 0.47 -17.86
C TYR A 417 -0.08 -0.43 -16.64
N VAL A 418 0.88 -0.29 -15.75
CA VAL A 418 1.08 -1.12 -14.56
C VAL A 418 0.79 -0.32 -13.30
N VAL A 419 0.00 -0.90 -12.39
CA VAL A 419 -0.24 -0.37 -11.05
C VAL A 419 0.05 -1.44 -9.99
N TRP A 420 0.64 -1.04 -8.86
CA TRP A 420 0.95 -1.91 -7.75
C TRP A 420 0.17 -1.51 -6.50
N GLY A 421 -0.52 -2.45 -5.91
CA GLY A 421 -1.33 -2.25 -4.72
C GLY A 421 -2.82 -2.09 -5.04
N GLN A 422 -3.65 -2.49 -4.10
CA GLN A 422 -5.10 -2.31 -4.17
C GLN A 422 -5.53 -0.83 -4.14
N ASP A 423 -4.62 0.04 -3.73
CA ASP A 423 -4.80 1.49 -3.62
C ASP A 423 -4.79 2.21 -4.97
N ARG A 424 -4.47 1.52 -6.05
CA ARG A 424 -4.35 2.08 -7.41
C ARG A 424 -5.41 1.60 -8.40
N ILE A 425 -6.44 0.88 -7.93
CA ILE A 425 -7.55 0.43 -8.78
C ILE A 425 -8.30 1.64 -9.38
N TRP A 426 -8.47 2.72 -8.63
CA TRP A 426 -9.09 3.94 -9.12
C TRP A 426 -8.28 4.59 -10.26
N LEU A 427 -6.94 4.57 -10.15
CA LEU A 427 -6.05 5.12 -11.17
C LEU A 427 -6.11 4.30 -12.47
N LEU A 428 -6.16 2.96 -12.34
CA LEU A 428 -6.37 2.06 -13.46
C LEU A 428 -7.75 2.29 -14.12
N ALA A 429 -8.77 2.51 -13.33
CA ALA A 429 -10.11 2.82 -13.82
C ALA A 429 -10.14 4.10 -14.65
N ARG A 430 -9.47 5.17 -14.18
CA ARG A 430 -9.29 6.41 -14.93
C ARG A 430 -8.62 6.18 -16.27
N HIS A 431 -7.54 5.40 -16.28
CA HIS A 431 -6.85 5.05 -17.51
C HIS A 431 -7.76 4.31 -18.50
N ILE A 432 -8.59 3.38 -18.02
CA ILE A 432 -9.55 2.66 -18.88
C ILE A 432 -10.61 3.62 -19.45
N GLU A 433 -11.12 4.55 -18.63
CA GLU A 433 -12.06 5.59 -19.09
C GLU A 433 -11.44 6.45 -20.19
N GLU A 434 -10.19 6.90 -20.02
CA GLU A 434 -9.45 7.68 -21.02
C GLU A 434 -9.28 6.93 -22.35
N LEU A 435 -8.92 5.63 -22.29
CA LEU A 435 -8.84 4.80 -23.50
C LEU A 435 -10.18 4.67 -24.22
N CYS A 436 -11.27 4.60 -23.45
CA CYS A 436 -12.62 4.57 -24.02
C CYS A 436 -13.02 5.88 -24.69
N ASP A 437 -12.63 7.02 -24.10
CA ASP A 437 -13.01 8.34 -24.60
C ASP A 437 -12.20 8.77 -25.83
N THR A 438 -10.91 8.41 -25.88
CA THR A 438 -10.02 8.79 -26.99
C THR A 438 -10.19 7.94 -28.23
N GLY A 439 -10.84 6.77 -28.12
CA GLY A 439 -10.94 5.81 -29.22
C GLY A 439 -9.59 5.18 -29.64
N GLU A 440 -8.54 5.42 -28.85
CA GLU A 440 -7.22 4.82 -29.04
C GLU A 440 -7.16 3.37 -28.53
N GLY A 441 -8.22 2.59 -28.81
CA GLY A 441 -8.19 1.15 -28.71
C GLY A 441 -7.36 0.58 -29.84
N ILE A 442 -6.10 0.17 -29.51
CA ILE A 442 -5.24 -0.75 -30.28
C ILE A 442 -4.64 -0.20 -31.58
N LEU A 443 -3.45 0.34 -31.49
CA LEU A 443 -2.38 -0.02 -32.42
C LEU A 443 -1.61 -1.20 -31.80
N VAL A 444 -1.90 -2.42 -32.30
CA VAL A 444 -1.14 -3.64 -32.05
C VAL A 444 0.27 -3.52 -32.59
#